data_9e0885b7af37d0e4bb9efb2ae46add35
#
_entry.id   9e0885b7af37d0e4bb9efb2ae46add35
#
_cell.length_a   1.000
_cell.length_b   1.000
_cell.length_c   1.000
_cell.angle_alpha   90.00
_cell.angle_beta   90.00
_cell.angle_gamma   90.00
#
_symmetry.space_group_name_H-M   'P 1'
#
loop_
_entity.id
_entity.type
_entity.pdbx_description
1 polymer ?
#
loop_
_entity_poly.entity_id
_entity_poly.type
_entity_poly.pdbx_seq_one_letter_code
_entity_poly.pdbx_strand_id
1 'polypeptide(L)'
;FVIYNSGRFRMAGRGSLAGLLSYGDANQIVVEMGAEVLPVVKHTPVLAGVCGTDPFRVMEKYLKDLKEQGFNGVQNFPTVGLIDGVFRQNLEETGMGYDLEVEMIAKAHELDMLTCPYVFDEQQAIDMTKAGADIIVAHMGLTTGGTIGAETARTLDDCVEIIKGIVEAVHNINPETMVICHGGP
;
A
#
# COMPACT_ATOMS: atom_id res chain seq x y z
N PHE A 1 10.73 -5.26 4.56
CA PHE A 1 11.24 -3.96 4.07
C PHE A 1 10.49 -3.56 2.80
N VAL A 2 9.94 -2.35 2.74
CA VAL A 2 9.17 -1.87 1.59
C VAL A 2 9.86 -0.66 0.95
N ILE A 3 10.03 -0.68 -0.38
CA ILE A 3 10.55 0.43 -1.17
C ILE A 3 9.37 1.20 -1.76
N TYR A 4 9.19 2.45 -1.37
CA TYR A 4 8.18 3.36 -1.92
C TYR A 4 8.82 4.43 -2.81
N ASN A 5 8.08 4.89 -3.82
CA ASN A 5 8.46 6.05 -4.63
C ASN A 5 8.78 7.28 -3.78
N SER A 6 8.06 7.47 -2.68
CA SER A 6 8.28 8.57 -1.72
C SER A 6 9.65 8.50 -1.03
N GLY A 7 10.35 7.38 -1.09
CA GLY A 7 11.68 7.21 -0.52
C GLY A 7 12.68 8.23 -1.03
N ARG A 8 12.61 8.60 -2.32
CA ARG A 8 13.45 9.66 -2.90
C ARG A 8 13.21 11.04 -2.30
N PHE A 9 12.00 11.30 -1.81
CA PHE A 9 11.56 12.60 -1.29
C PHE A 9 11.52 12.64 0.24
N ARG A 10 11.89 11.56 0.90
CA ARG A 10 11.75 11.40 2.35
C ARG A 10 12.58 12.38 3.15
N MET A 11 13.68 12.83 2.60
CA MET A 11 14.52 13.88 3.20
C MET A 11 13.78 15.20 3.43
N ALA A 12 12.67 15.45 2.71
CA ALA A 12 11.80 16.60 2.92
C ALA A 12 10.87 16.45 4.14
N GLY A 13 10.86 15.30 4.83
CA GLY A 13 10.04 15.04 6.01
C GLY A 13 8.54 14.85 5.73
N ARG A 14 8.12 14.73 4.48
CA ARG A 14 6.72 14.59 4.05
C ARG A 14 6.55 13.40 3.11
N GLY A 15 7.18 12.28 3.45
CA GLY A 15 7.30 11.11 2.58
C GLY A 15 5.97 10.59 2.05
N SER A 16 4.96 10.39 2.91
CA SER A 16 3.67 9.83 2.50
C SER A 16 2.92 10.74 1.53
N LEU A 17 2.87 12.04 1.81
CA LEU A 17 2.25 13.02 0.91
C LEU A 17 3.02 13.13 -0.41
N ALA A 18 4.34 13.15 -0.36
CA ALA A 18 5.18 13.19 -1.56
C ALA A 18 4.98 11.96 -2.47
N GLY A 19 4.61 10.81 -1.90
CA GLY A 19 4.29 9.61 -2.66
C GLY A 19 3.00 9.70 -3.48
N LEU A 20 2.06 10.58 -3.06
CA LEU A 20 0.76 10.77 -3.70
C LEU A 20 0.73 11.93 -4.70
N LEU A 21 1.78 12.77 -4.72
CA LEU A 21 1.86 13.94 -5.56
C LEU A 21 2.68 13.68 -6.84
N SER A 22 2.51 14.54 -7.84
CA SER A 22 3.05 14.38 -9.19
C SER A 22 4.55 14.73 -9.29
N TYR A 23 5.40 14.12 -8.46
CA TYR A 23 6.84 14.35 -8.48
C TYR A 23 7.63 13.40 -9.38
N GLY A 24 6.97 12.49 -10.04
CA GLY A 24 7.58 11.54 -10.97
C GLY A 24 6.73 10.30 -11.20
N ASP A 25 7.26 9.38 -12.00
CA ASP A 25 6.66 8.07 -12.22
C ASP A 25 6.91 7.18 -11.00
N ALA A 26 5.86 6.94 -10.20
CA ALA A 26 5.95 6.21 -8.93
C ALA A 26 6.51 4.80 -9.11
N ASN A 27 6.04 4.07 -10.11
CA ASN A 27 6.45 2.70 -10.36
C ASN A 27 7.87 2.63 -10.91
N GLN A 28 8.28 3.58 -11.76
CA GLN A 28 9.65 3.65 -12.28
C GLN A 28 10.66 3.97 -11.17
N ILE A 29 10.32 4.90 -10.27
CA ILE A 29 11.18 5.26 -9.12
C ILE A 29 11.45 4.03 -8.24
N VAL A 30 10.45 3.18 -8.01
CA VAL A 30 10.62 1.95 -7.21
C VAL A 30 11.56 0.96 -7.89
N VAL A 31 11.45 0.78 -9.21
CA VAL A 31 12.38 -0.06 -10.00
C VAL A 31 13.82 0.45 -9.88
N GLU A 32 14.03 1.76 -10.03
CA GLU A 32 15.35 2.37 -9.90
C GLU A 32 15.94 2.21 -8.49
N MET A 33 15.13 2.46 -7.46
CA MET A 33 15.56 2.26 -6.06
C MET A 33 15.83 0.77 -5.77
N GLY A 34 15.07 -0.13 -6.38
CA GLY A 34 15.29 -1.57 -6.30
C GLY A 34 16.68 -1.97 -6.78
N ALA A 35 17.14 -1.38 -7.88
CA ALA A 35 18.49 -1.64 -8.39
C ALA A 35 19.62 -1.22 -7.41
N GLU A 36 19.35 -0.25 -6.54
CA GLU A 36 20.30 0.18 -5.50
C GLU A 36 20.21 -0.68 -4.22
N VAL A 37 19.00 -1.09 -3.82
CA VAL A 37 18.73 -1.74 -2.53
C VAL A 37 18.87 -3.25 -2.59
N LEU A 38 18.30 -3.91 -3.60
CA LEU A 38 18.27 -5.37 -3.69
C LEU A 38 19.66 -6.03 -3.63
N PRO A 39 20.71 -5.47 -4.26
CA PRO A 39 22.05 -6.07 -4.20
C PRO A 39 22.65 -6.09 -2.79
N VAL A 40 22.23 -5.21 -1.89
CA VAL A 40 22.81 -5.08 -0.53
C VAL A 40 21.98 -5.74 0.55
N VAL A 41 20.67 -5.94 0.33
CA VAL A 41 19.79 -6.65 1.28
C VAL A 41 19.92 -8.16 1.06
N LYS A 42 20.30 -8.92 2.10
CA LYS A 42 20.61 -10.36 1.97
C LYS A 42 19.62 -11.30 2.65
N HIS A 43 18.99 -10.86 3.73
CA HIS A 43 18.23 -11.75 4.61
C HIS A 43 16.80 -11.30 4.89
N THR A 44 16.44 -10.10 4.46
CA THR A 44 15.10 -9.52 4.69
C THR A 44 14.35 -9.47 3.37
N PRO A 45 13.11 -9.96 3.30
CA PRO A 45 12.27 -9.77 2.12
C PRO A 45 12.11 -8.28 1.77
N VAL A 46 12.18 -7.96 0.49
CA VAL A 46 12.01 -6.59 -0.03
C VAL A 46 10.75 -6.55 -0.87
N LEU A 47 9.82 -5.68 -0.50
CA LEU A 47 8.56 -5.47 -1.19
C LEU A 47 8.61 -4.16 -1.99
N ALA A 48 7.97 -4.16 -3.14
CA ALA A 48 7.78 -2.97 -3.96
C ALA A 48 6.48 -2.26 -3.59
N GLY A 49 6.53 -0.96 -3.35
CA GLY A 49 5.35 -0.11 -3.37
C GLY A 49 4.87 0.08 -4.81
N VAL A 50 3.66 -0.36 -5.10
CA VAL A 50 3.09 -0.38 -6.45
C VAL A 50 1.90 0.58 -6.55
N CYS A 51 1.96 1.50 -7.50
CA CYS A 51 0.81 2.30 -7.91
C CYS A 51 -0.10 1.41 -8.78
N GLY A 52 -1.09 0.75 -8.16
CA GLY A 52 -1.99 -0.19 -8.84
C GLY A 52 -2.91 0.45 -9.86
N THR A 53 -3.14 1.76 -9.73
CA THR A 53 -3.98 2.55 -10.64
C THR A 53 -3.23 3.15 -11.84
N ASP A 54 -1.96 2.78 -12.05
CA ASP A 54 -1.12 3.32 -13.13
C ASP A 54 -1.67 2.92 -14.51
N PRO A 55 -2.18 3.88 -15.30
CA PRO A 55 -2.79 3.57 -16.60
C PRO A 55 -1.75 3.34 -17.72
N PHE A 56 -0.47 3.58 -17.45
CA PHE A 56 0.61 3.48 -18.45
C PHE A 56 1.31 2.11 -18.43
N ARG A 57 0.89 1.20 -17.54
CA ARG A 57 1.50 -0.13 -17.40
C ARG A 57 0.47 -1.25 -17.54
N VAL A 58 0.88 -2.31 -18.17
CA VAL A 58 0.19 -3.61 -18.07
C VAL A 58 0.63 -4.22 -16.74
N MET A 59 -0.23 -4.16 -15.73
CA MET A 59 0.11 -4.48 -14.34
C MET A 59 0.69 -5.88 -14.18
N GLU A 60 0.12 -6.89 -14.84
CA GLU A 60 0.64 -8.26 -14.79
C GLU A 60 2.11 -8.36 -15.28
N LYS A 61 2.43 -7.65 -16.35
CA LYS A 61 3.80 -7.61 -16.86
C LYS A 61 4.73 -6.91 -15.88
N TYR A 62 4.30 -5.78 -15.34
CA TYR A 62 5.08 -5.02 -14.38
C TYR A 62 5.39 -5.83 -13.11
N LEU A 63 4.43 -6.59 -12.59
CA LEU A 63 4.63 -7.47 -11.44
C LEU A 63 5.63 -8.59 -11.73
N LYS A 64 5.59 -9.18 -12.93
CA LYS A 64 6.59 -10.15 -13.38
C LYS A 64 7.99 -9.55 -13.45
N ASP A 65 8.12 -8.35 -14.01
CA ASP A 65 9.39 -7.62 -14.10
C ASP A 65 9.95 -7.32 -12.69
N LEU A 66 9.11 -6.94 -11.72
CA LEU A 66 9.51 -6.75 -10.31
C LEU A 66 10.01 -8.05 -9.66
N LYS A 67 9.31 -9.16 -9.88
CA LYS A 67 9.71 -10.48 -9.36
C LYS A 67 11.06 -10.90 -9.96
N GLU A 68 11.24 -10.72 -11.27
CA GLU A 68 12.51 -11.00 -11.96
C GLU A 68 13.66 -10.12 -11.47
N GLN A 69 13.39 -8.86 -11.11
CA GLN A 69 14.37 -7.95 -10.51
C GLN A 69 14.81 -8.39 -9.12
N GLY A 70 14.00 -9.19 -8.42
CA GLY A 70 14.33 -9.74 -7.10
C GLY A 70 13.47 -9.21 -5.96
N PHE A 71 12.39 -8.49 -6.23
CA PHE A 71 11.40 -8.17 -5.21
C PHE A 71 10.66 -9.43 -4.75
N ASN A 72 10.45 -9.55 -3.46
CA ASN A 72 9.78 -10.70 -2.85
C ASN A 72 8.25 -10.52 -2.78
N GLY A 73 7.77 -9.29 -2.90
CA GLY A 73 6.35 -9.00 -2.76
C GLY A 73 6.01 -7.55 -3.09
N VAL A 74 4.77 -7.18 -2.79
CA VAL A 74 4.20 -5.88 -3.13
C VAL A 74 3.35 -5.29 -2.01
N GLN A 75 3.19 -3.97 -2.05
CA GLN A 75 2.23 -3.19 -1.27
C GLN A 75 1.61 -2.11 -2.15
N ASN A 76 0.32 -1.82 -1.98
CA ASN A 76 -0.41 -0.79 -2.75
C ASN A 76 -0.07 0.62 -2.25
N PHE A 77 1.05 1.15 -2.70
CA PHE A 77 1.42 2.54 -2.43
C PHE A 77 2.24 3.12 -3.60
N PRO A 78 1.85 4.26 -4.18
CA PRO A 78 0.72 5.15 -3.81
C PRO A 78 -0.65 4.47 -3.85
N THR A 79 -1.55 4.92 -2.98
CA THR A 79 -2.90 4.34 -2.85
C THR A 79 -3.99 5.42 -2.88
N VAL A 80 -5.07 5.16 -3.58
CA VAL A 80 -6.26 6.02 -3.55
C VAL A 80 -7.01 5.92 -2.21
N GLY A 81 -6.69 4.94 -1.38
CA GLY A 81 -7.24 4.78 -0.04
C GLY A 81 -6.98 5.96 0.89
N LEU A 82 -5.93 6.74 0.64
CA LEU A 82 -5.63 7.99 1.38
C LEU A 82 -6.38 9.21 0.85
N ILE A 83 -7.10 9.07 -0.26
CA ILE A 83 -7.86 10.15 -0.89
C ILE A 83 -9.32 10.02 -0.48
N ASP A 84 -9.97 11.12 -0.13
CA ASP A 84 -11.35 11.20 0.28
C ASP A 84 -12.18 12.22 -0.51
N GLY A 85 -13.44 12.42 -0.11
CA GLY A 85 -14.34 13.43 -0.67
C GLY A 85 -14.63 13.26 -2.16
N VAL A 86 -14.95 14.38 -2.82
CA VAL A 86 -15.34 14.41 -4.23
C VAL A 86 -14.24 13.88 -5.15
N PHE A 87 -12.97 14.13 -4.81
CA PHE A 87 -11.88 13.66 -5.64
C PHE A 87 -11.76 12.12 -5.60
N ARG A 88 -11.96 11.50 -4.45
CA ARG A 88 -12.03 10.04 -4.35
C ARG A 88 -13.20 9.49 -5.16
N GLN A 89 -14.38 10.09 -5.05
CA GLN A 89 -15.55 9.70 -5.83
C GLN A 89 -15.27 9.77 -7.33
N ASN A 90 -14.64 10.84 -7.80
CA ASN A 90 -14.30 10.98 -9.21
C ASN A 90 -13.32 9.87 -9.69
N LEU A 91 -12.37 9.46 -8.87
CA LEU A 91 -11.46 8.35 -9.20
C LEU A 91 -12.23 7.04 -9.34
N GLU A 92 -13.12 6.72 -8.40
CA GLU A 92 -13.95 5.51 -8.47
C GLU A 92 -14.86 5.50 -9.70
N GLU A 93 -15.55 6.61 -9.98
CA GLU A 93 -16.47 6.74 -11.11
C GLU A 93 -15.77 6.69 -12.48
N THR A 94 -14.48 7.01 -12.53
CA THR A 94 -13.70 7.02 -13.79
C THR A 94 -12.80 5.79 -13.97
N GLY A 95 -12.96 4.76 -13.13
CA GLY A 95 -12.20 3.52 -13.25
C GLY A 95 -10.73 3.66 -12.81
N MET A 96 -10.45 4.56 -11.87
CA MET A 96 -9.16 4.74 -11.21
C MET A 96 -9.29 4.53 -9.69
N GLY A 97 -10.20 3.64 -9.30
CA GLY A 97 -10.56 3.38 -7.93
C GLY A 97 -9.66 2.35 -7.23
N TYR A 98 -10.05 2.04 -6.00
CA TYR A 98 -9.33 1.09 -5.15
C TYR A 98 -9.44 -0.37 -5.64
N ASP A 99 -10.44 -0.68 -6.45
CA ASP A 99 -10.63 -1.98 -7.09
C ASP A 99 -9.42 -2.41 -7.94
N LEU A 100 -8.76 -1.47 -8.62
CA LEU A 100 -7.52 -1.75 -9.37
C LEU A 100 -6.36 -2.17 -8.45
N GLU A 101 -6.32 -1.65 -7.21
CA GLU A 101 -5.33 -2.06 -6.22
C GLU A 101 -5.64 -3.49 -5.72
N VAL A 102 -6.91 -3.84 -5.55
CA VAL A 102 -7.36 -5.20 -5.22
C VAL A 102 -6.97 -6.18 -6.34
N GLU A 103 -7.22 -5.81 -7.60
CA GLU A 103 -6.80 -6.62 -8.75
C GLU A 103 -5.28 -6.81 -8.81
N MET A 104 -4.51 -5.76 -8.50
CA MET A 104 -3.04 -5.83 -8.46
C MET A 104 -2.57 -6.82 -7.40
N ILE A 105 -3.19 -6.82 -6.20
CA ILE A 105 -2.87 -7.79 -5.14
C ILE A 105 -3.23 -9.21 -5.57
N ALA A 106 -4.39 -9.44 -6.19
CA ALA A 106 -4.76 -10.74 -6.71
C ALA A 106 -3.73 -11.28 -7.73
N LYS A 107 -3.31 -10.44 -8.68
CA LYS A 107 -2.29 -10.81 -9.67
C LYS A 107 -0.93 -11.09 -9.03
N ALA A 108 -0.54 -10.33 -8.00
CA ALA A 108 0.71 -10.57 -7.27
C ALA A 108 0.66 -11.90 -6.50
N HIS A 109 -0.47 -12.21 -5.88
CA HIS A 109 -0.70 -13.49 -5.22
C HIS A 109 -0.60 -14.67 -6.20
N GLU A 110 -1.24 -14.58 -7.38
CA GLU A 110 -1.12 -15.58 -8.44
C GLU A 110 0.33 -15.78 -8.94
N LEU A 111 1.15 -14.78 -8.83
CA LEU A 111 2.57 -14.84 -9.14
C LEU A 111 3.44 -15.35 -7.98
N ASP A 112 2.83 -15.80 -6.88
CA ASP A 112 3.56 -16.25 -5.68
C ASP A 112 4.51 -15.17 -5.15
N MET A 113 4.01 -13.93 -5.07
CA MET A 113 4.66 -12.79 -4.43
C MET A 113 3.98 -12.51 -3.09
N LEU A 114 4.76 -12.17 -2.06
CA LEU A 114 4.21 -11.75 -0.77
C LEU A 114 3.34 -10.49 -0.93
N THR A 115 2.12 -10.54 -0.43
CA THR A 115 1.15 -9.45 -0.55
C THR A 115 0.88 -8.80 0.79
N CYS A 116 1.05 -7.47 0.87
CA CYS A 116 1.00 -6.72 2.11
C CYS A 116 0.22 -5.40 1.96
N PRO A 117 -1.08 -5.43 1.52
CA PRO A 117 -1.81 -4.22 1.19
C PRO A 117 -2.20 -3.37 2.40
N TYR A 118 -2.23 -2.05 2.18
CA TYR A 118 -2.92 -1.08 3.01
C TYR A 118 -4.42 -1.18 2.84
N VAL A 119 -5.15 -1.15 3.96
CA VAL A 119 -6.60 -1.03 4.04
C VAL A 119 -6.99 0.07 5.02
N PHE A 120 -8.13 0.71 4.79
CA PHE A 120 -8.57 1.89 5.55
C PHE A 120 -9.93 1.67 6.21
N ASP A 121 -10.63 0.59 5.82
CA ASP A 121 -11.91 0.17 6.35
C ASP A 121 -12.09 -1.35 6.24
N GLU A 122 -13.21 -1.85 6.80
CA GLU A 122 -13.53 -3.28 6.81
C GLU A 122 -13.80 -3.84 5.41
N GLN A 123 -14.45 -3.06 4.52
CA GLN A 123 -14.76 -3.54 3.17
C GLN A 123 -13.48 -3.75 2.35
N GLN A 124 -12.55 -2.81 2.42
CA GLN A 124 -11.25 -2.95 1.76
C GLN A 124 -10.46 -4.14 2.33
N ALA A 125 -10.53 -4.37 3.64
CA ALA A 125 -9.91 -5.52 4.27
C ALA A 125 -10.51 -6.85 3.77
N ILE A 126 -11.83 -6.92 3.62
CA ILE A 126 -12.55 -8.05 3.03
C ILE A 126 -12.07 -8.31 1.59
N ASP A 127 -12.03 -7.26 0.77
CA ASP A 127 -11.70 -7.39 -0.65
C ASP A 127 -10.24 -7.80 -0.85
N MET A 128 -9.31 -7.21 -0.10
CA MET A 128 -7.89 -7.57 -0.13
C MET A 128 -7.63 -9.00 0.39
N THR A 129 -8.34 -9.42 1.46
CA THR A 129 -8.22 -10.80 1.97
C THR A 129 -8.73 -11.82 0.94
N LYS A 130 -9.84 -11.54 0.28
CA LYS A 130 -10.35 -12.38 -0.81
C LYS A 130 -9.41 -12.40 -2.03
N ALA A 131 -8.69 -11.34 -2.27
CA ALA A 131 -7.66 -11.26 -3.32
C ALA A 131 -6.39 -12.07 -2.97
N GLY A 132 -6.30 -12.65 -1.78
CA GLY A 132 -5.17 -13.48 -1.36
C GLY A 132 -4.08 -12.69 -0.62
N ALA A 133 -4.43 -11.62 0.09
CA ALA A 133 -3.46 -10.89 0.91
C ALA A 133 -2.90 -11.77 2.04
N ASP A 134 -1.56 -11.85 2.14
CA ASP A 134 -0.87 -12.54 3.23
C ASP A 134 -0.86 -11.71 4.52
N ILE A 135 -0.70 -10.40 4.38
CA ILE A 135 -0.63 -9.44 5.49
C ILE A 135 -1.54 -8.27 5.18
N ILE A 136 -2.51 -8.00 6.01
CA ILE A 136 -3.33 -6.79 5.95
C ILE A 136 -2.70 -5.71 6.81
N VAL A 137 -2.50 -4.52 6.25
CA VAL A 137 -2.00 -3.36 6.99
C VAL A 137 -3.13 -2.38 7.23
N ALA A 138 -3.68 -2.38 8.45
CA ALA A 138 -4.71 -1.44 8.88
C ALA A 138 -4.10 -0.05 9.02
N HIS A 139 -4.40 0.85 8.08
CA HIS A 139 -3.80 2.18 7.99
C HIS A 139 -4.70 3.23 8.66
N MET A 140 -4.22 3.80 9.78
CA MET A 140 -4.99 4.73 10.61
C MET A 140 -4.83 6.22 10.23
N GLY A 141 -4.23 6.50 9.11
CA GLY A 141 -4.00 7.85 8.62
C GLY A 141 -2.53 8.25 8.64
N LEU A 142 -2.27 9.52 8.35
CA LEU A 142 -0.91 10.08 8.35
C LEU A 142 -0.39 10.21 9.77
N THR A 143 0.94 10.07 9.93
CA THR A 143 1.60 10.33 11.21
C THR A 143 1.34 11.76 11.67
N THR A 144 0.94 11.92 12.92
CA THR A 144 0.62 13.18 13.56
C THR A 144 1.75 13.64 14.51
N GLY A 145 1.70 14.88 14.94
CA GLY A 145 2.70 15.42 15.85
C GLY A 145 4.00 15.86 15.17
N GLY A 146 4.95 16.35 15.98
CA GLY A 146 6.17 16.99 15.49
C GLY A 146 5.90 18.31 14.77
N THR A 147 6.92 18.86 14.10
CA THR A 147 6.84 20.16 13.41
C THR A 147 6.18 20.12 12.04
N ILE A 148 5.97 18.94 11.48
CA ILE A 148 5.43 18.71 10.12
C ILE A 148 4.36 17.61 10.10
N GLY A 149 3.89 17.13 11.24
CA GLY A 149 2.84 16.12 11.34
C GLY A 149 1.48 16.69 10.94
N ALA A 150 0.58 15.79 10.51
CA ALA A 150 -0.81 16.15 10.23
C ALA A 150 -1.55 16.50 11.53
N GLU A 151 -2.55 17.38 11.43
CA GLU A 151 -3.40 17.76 12.57
C GLU A 151 -4.72 16.96 12.60
N THR A 152 -4.98 16.13 11.60
CA THR A 152 -6.17 15.28 11.46
C THR A 152 -5.99 13.95 12.19
N ALA A 153 -5.67 14.00 13.49
CA ALA A 153 -5.45 12.81 14.30
C ALA A 153 -6.77 12.13 14.67
N ARG A 154 -6.80 10.79 14.60
CA ARG A 154 -7.76 9.97 15.33
C ARG A 154 -7.26 9.78 16.77
N THR A 155 -8.14 9.52 17.71
CA THR A 155 -7.72 9.10 19.05
C THR A 155 -7.20 7.66 19.01
N LEU A 156 -6.38 7.26 19.99
CA LEU A 156 -5.94 5.86 20.11
C LEU A 156 -7.14 4.91 20.29
N ASP A 157 -8.16 5.33 21.05
CA ASP A 157 -9.36 4.52 21.28
C ASP A 157 -10.14 4.32 19.98
N ASP A 158 -10.32 5.36 19.16
CA ASP A 158 -10.94 5.24 17.84
C ASP A 158 -10.16 4.28 16.93
N CYS A 159 -8.83 4.36 16.95
CA CYS A 159 -7.97 3.45 16.19
C CYS A 159 -8.16 1.99 16.61
N VAL A 160 -8.25 1.73 17.93
CA VAL A 160 -8.46 0.37 18.46
C VAL A 160 -9.78 -0.21 17.97
N GLU A 161 -10.88 0.55 18.00
CA GLU A 161 -12.17 0.05 17.53
C GLU A 161 -12.20 -0.22 16.03
N ILE A 162 -11.61 0.65 15.21
CA ILE A 162 -11.49 0.43 13.76
C ILE A 162 -10.65 -0.82 13.47
N ILE A 163 -9.51 -0.97 14.14
CA ILE A 163 -8.62 -2.11 13.93
C ILE A 163 -9.30 -3.42 14.33
N LYS A 164 -10.08 -3.44 15.43
CA LYS A 164 -10.88 -4.63 15.81
C LYS A 164 -11.85 -5.03 14.71
N GLY A 165 -12.60 -4.09 14.14
CA GLY A 165 -13.50 -4.36 13.02
C GLY A 165 -12.78 -4.94 11.82
N ILE A 166 -11.61 -4.38 11.46
CA ILE A 166 -10.77 -4.90 10.37
C ILE A 166 -10.29 -6.32 10.67
N VAL A 167 -9.79 -6.59 11.89
CA VAL A 167 -9.33 -7.92 12.30
C VAL A 167 -10.46 -8.95 12.22
N GLU A 168 -11.64 -8.63 12.72
CA GLU A 168 -12.80 -9.51 12.65
C GLU A 168 -13.21 -9.79 11.20
N ALA A 169 -13.24 -8.76 10.35
CA ALA A 169 -13.56 -8.89 8.93
C ALA A 169 -12.56 -9.80 8.20
N VAL A 170 -11.27 -9.64 8.44
CA VAL A 170 -10.19 -10.47 7.87
C VAL A 170 -10.31 -11.91 8.35
N HIS A 171 -10.37 -12.13 9.66
CA HIS A 171 -10.33 -13.48 10.23
C HIS A 171 -11.61 -14.28 9.98
N ASN A 172 -12.73 -13.64 9.67
CA ASN A 172 -13.93 -14.31 9.19
C ASN A 172 -13.75 -14.94 7.79
N ILE A 173 -12.76 -14.48 7.02
CA ILE A 173 -12.45 -14.99 5.68
C ILE A 173 -11.26 -15.96 5.75
N ASN A 174 -10.17 -15.52 6.36
CA ASN A 174 -8.96 -16.31 6.54
C ASN A 174 -8.30 -16.00 7.88
N PRO A 175 -8.43 -16.89 8.88
CA PRO A 175 -7.86 -16.67 10.21
C PRO A 175 -6.32 -16.69 10.25
N GLU A 176 -5.68 -17.17 9.19
CA GLU A 176 -4.20 -17.20 9.11
C GLU A 176 -3.60 -15.88 8.54
N THR A 177 -4.43 -15.00 7.96
CA THR A 177 -3.97 -13.71 7.46
C THR A 177 -3.50 -12.82 8.62
N MET A 178 -2.25 -12.36 8.56
CA MET A 178 -1.74 -11.41 9.55
C MET A 178 -2.37 -10.04 9.39
N VAL A 179 -2.67 -9.39 10.52
CA VAL A 179 -3.09 -7.98 10.54
C VAL A 179 -2.07 -7.17 11.34
N ILE A 180 -1.53 -6.12 10.73
CA ILE A 180 -0.61 -5.18 11.38
C ILE A 180 -1.17 -3.76 11.32
N CYS A 181 -0.82 -2.93 12.29
CA CYS A 181 -1.28 -1.53 12.39
C CYS A 181 -0.22 -0.58 11.86
N HIS A 182 -0.64 0.47 11.17
CA HIS A 182 0.24 1.49 10.62
C HIS A 182 -0.38 2.88 10.62
N GLY A 183 0.46 3.89 10.83
CA GLY A 183 0.04 5.30 10.81
C GLY A 183 -0.83 5.71 12.01
N GLY A 184 -1.26 6.96 11.99
CA GLY A 184 -2.10 7.53 13.04
C GLY A 184 -1.30 8.20 14.17
N PRO A 185 -1.91 8.30 15.39
CA PRO A 185 -1.36 9.02 16.54
C PRO A 185 -0.09 8.42 17.09
#